data_90560367f32e06a470abc8ec384d449e
#
_entry.id   90560367f32e06a470abc8ec384d449e
#
_cell.length_a   1.000
_cell.length_b   1.000
_cell.length_c   1.000
_cell.angle_alpha   90.00
_cell.angle_beta   90.00
_cell.angle_gamma   90.00
#
_symmetry.space_group_name_H-M   'P 1'
#
loop_
_entity.id
_entity.type
_entity.pdbx_description
1 polymer ?
#
loop_
_entity_poly.entity_id
_entity_poly.type
_entity_poly.pdbx_seq_one_letter_code
_entity_poly.pdbx_strand_id
1 'polypeptide(L)'
;VPGDIKILTLGGHMHEWGTRYEALAGSPENLSSLLEVNTWLPVFRDEPPVTEWPLETPLVLHQGDIVRTVCQLENTTDSPLGFPEEMCATFGYYYPAIPGRESWLCDDRE
;
A
#
# COMPACT_ATOMS: atom_id res chain seq x y z
N VAL A 1 6.95 1.66 10.35
CA VAL A 1 8.04 0.78 9.90
C VAL A 1 8.84 0.34 11.12
N PRO A 2 8.88 -0.97 11.40
CA PRO A 2 9.48 -1.48 12.64
C PRO A 2 11.01 -1.59 12.61
N GLY A 3 11.65 -1.29 11.51
CA GLY A 3 13.11 -1.28 11.37
C GLY A 3 13.48 -0.66 10.04
N ASP A 4 14.77 -0.38 9.84
CA ASP A 4 15.24 0.18 8.57
C ASP A 4 15.09 -0.87 7.47
N ILE A 5 14.44 -0.50 6.39
CA ILE A 5 14.18 -1.38 5.25
C ILE A 5 14.39 -0.66 3.93
N LYS A 6 14.57 -1.46 2.89
CA LYS A 6 14.64 -0.99 1.50
C LYS A 6 13.51 -1.66 0.73
N ILE A 7 12.77 -0.86 -0.01
CA ILE A 7 11.62 -1.34 -0.76
C ILE A 7 11.95 -1.35 -2.24
N LEU A 8 11.61 -2.45 -2.90
CA LEU A 8 11.83 -2.61 -4.34
C LEU A 8 10.54 -2.50 -5.14
N THR A 9 9.41 -2.86 -4.56
CA THR A 9 8.12 -2.83 -5.24
C THR A 9 7.03 -2.47 -4.24
N LEU A 10 6.14 -1.57 -4.63
CA LEU A 10 4.88 -1.32 -3.94
C LEU A 10 3.73 -1.37 -4.92
N GLY A 11 2.65 -2.02 -4.54
CA GLY A 11 1.45 -2.10 -5.33
C GLY A 11 0.21 -1.83 -4.49
N GLY A 12 -0.87 -1.45 -5.16
CA GLY A 12 -2.15 -1.18 -4.55
C GLY A 12 -3.17 -2.25 -4.87
N HIS A 13 -4.05 -2.53 -3.93
CA HIS A 13 -5.11 -3.49 -4.12
C HIS A 13 -6.43 -2.96 -3.57
N MET A 14 -7.41 -2.88 -4.43
CA MET A 14 -8.83 -2.69 -4.13
C MET A 14 -9.63 -3.59 -5.06
N HIS A 15 -10.89 -3.80 -4.73
CA HIS A 15 -11.81 -4.51 -5.59
C HIS A 15 -12.56 -3.53 -6.51
N GLU A 16 -13.67 -3.97 -7.09
CA GLU A 16 -14.37 -3.23 -8.14
C GLU A 16 -15.06 -1.94 -7.67
N TRP A 17 -15.24 -1.74 -6.36
CA TRP A 17 -15.85 -0.53 -5.84
C TRP A 17 -14.86 0.59 -5.53
N GLY A 18 -13.57 0.34 -5.72
CA GLY A 18 -12.55 1.37 -5.58
C GLY A 18 -12.66 2.41 -6.68
N THR A 19 -12.40 3.66 -6.35
CA THR A 19 -12.41 4.78 -7.30
C THR A 19 -11.06 5.48 -7.39
N ARG A 20 -10.32 5.53 -6.30
CA ARG A 20 -9.00 6.16 -6.26
C ARG A 20 -8.12 5.48 -5.22
N TYR A 21 -6.84 5.39 -5.51
CA TYR A 21 -5.85 4.78 -4.63
C TYR A 21 -4.61 5.65 -4.55
N GLU A 22 -4.03 5.76 -3.34
CA GLU A 22 -2.72 6.40 -3.17
C GLU A 22 -1.94 5.73 -2.05
N ALA A 23 -0.65 5.53 -2.26
CA ALA A 23 0.28 5.10 -1.23
C ALA A 23 1.32 6.19 -1.00
N LEU A 24 1.54 6.54 0.27
CA LEU A 24 2.52 7.54 0.66
C LEU A 24 3.44 6.93 1.72
N ALA A 25 4.65 7.42 1.80
CA ALA A 25 5.59 6.97 2.84
C ALA A 25 6.58 8.07 3.19
N GLY A 26 7.19 7.93 4.36
CA GLY A 26 8.20 8.84 4.88
C GLY A 26 8.03 9.06 6.37
N SER A 27 8.63 10.14 6.88
CA SER A 27 8.41 10.52 8.27
C SER A 27 6.96 10.99 8.46
N PRO A 28 6.39 10.86 9.67
CA PRO A 28 5.00 11.28 9.89
C PRO A 28 4.72 12.74 9.52
N GLU A 29 5.73 13.61 9.59
CA GLU A 29 5.60 15.01 9.27
C GLU A 29 5.83 15.32 7.78
N ASN A 30 6.40 14.35 7.02
CA ASN A 30 6.79 14.60 5.64
C ASN A 30 6.63 13.34 4.80
N LEU A 31 5.41 13.13 4.31
CA LEU A 31 5.07 11.98 3.46
C LEU A 31 5.22 12.35 2.00
N SER A 32 5.73 11.40 1.21
CA SER A 32 5.81 11.51 -0.25
C SER A 32 4.90 10.49 -0.90
N SER A 33 4.23 10.88 -1.97
CA SER A 33 3.41 9.97 -2.74
C SER A 33 4.29 9.03 -3.56
N LEU A 34 4.06 7.74 -3.41
CA LEU A 34 4.83 6.69 -4.09
C LEU A 34 4.07 6.07 -5.24
N LEU A 35 2.75 6.01 -5.13
CA LEU A 35 1.87 5.43 -6.13
C LEU A 35 0.54 6.16 -6.03
N GLU A 36 0.10 6.74 -7.13
CA GLU A 36 -1.16 7.46 -7.19
C GLU A 36 -1.96 6.98 -8.39
N VAL A 37 -3.16 6.49 -8.14
CA VAL A 37 -4.08 6.02 -9.18
C VAL A 37 -5.37 6.83 -9.04
N ASN A 38 -5.50 7.87 -9.86
CA ASN A 38 -6.63 8.81 -9.76
C ASN A 38 -7.94 8.22 -10.26
N THR A 39 -7.86 7.23 -11.15
CA THR A 39 -9.03 6.51 -11.63
C THR A 39 -8.75 5.03 -11.49
N TRP A 40 -9.34 4.41 -10.47
CA TRP A 40 -9.21 2.96 -10.28
C TRP A 40 -10.12 2.23 -11.26
N LEU A 41 -9.55 1.24 -11.96
CA LEU A 41 -10.29 0.39 -12.89
C LEU A 41 -10.49 -1.00 -12.29
N PRO A 42 -11.65 -1.64 -12.54
CA PRO A 42 -11.90 -2.99 -12.00
C PRO A 42 -10.83 -4.03 -12.35
N VAL A 43 -10.18 -3.90 -13.50
CA VAL A 43 -9.11 -4.81 -13.92
C VAL A 43 -7.91 -4.76 -12.97
N PHE A 44 -7.70 -3.66 -12.25
CA PHE A 44 -6.59 -3.51 -11.32
C PHE A 44 -6.69 -4.45 -10.11
N ARG A 45 -7.85 -5.02 -9.87
CA ARG A 45 -8.00 -6.06 -8.84
C ARG A 45 -7.08 -7.24 -9.13
N ASP A 46 -6.99 -7.66 -10.39
CA ASP A 46 -6.21 -8.83 -10.81
C ASP A 46 -4.88 -8.44 -11.43
N GLU A 47 -4.76 -7.23 -11.94
CA GLU A 47 -3.55 -6.66 -12.53
C GLU A 47 -3.21 -5.35 -11.79
N PRO A 48 -2.70 -5.44 -10.55
CA PRO A 48 -2.54 -4.26 -9.71
C PRO A 48 -1.50 -3.29 -10.25
N PRO A 49 -1.74 -1.98 -10.11
CA PRO A 49 -0.71 -0.99 -10.40
C PRO A 49 0.43 -1.08 -9.39
N VAL A 50 1.66 -0.94 -9.86
CA VAL A 50 2.85 -1.03 -9.01
C VAL A 50 3.83 0.09 -9.34
N THR A 51 4.63 0.48 -8.34
CA THR A 51 5.83 1.28 -8.50
C THR A 51 7.02 0.41 -8.16
N GLU A 52 8.07 0.47 -8.98
CA GLU A 52 9.27 -0.33 -8.79
C GLU A 52 10.49 0.58 -8.66
N TRP A 53 11.45 0.12 -7.86
CA TRP A 53 12.75 0.78 -7.70
C TRP A 53 13.85 -0.19 -8.10
N PRO A 54 14.89 0.29 -8.80
CA PRO A 54 16.06 -0.55 -9.11
C PRO A 54 16.76 -1.03 -7.84
N LEU A 55 17.38 -2.18 -7.91
CA LEU A 55 18.14 -2.73 -6.77
C LEU A 55 19.25 -1.78 -6.32
N GLU A 56 19.83 -1.02 -7.26
CA GLU A 56 20.90 -0.07 -6.98
C GLU A 56 20.41 1.19 -6.26
N THR A 57 19.13 1.53 -6.44
CA THR A 57 18.52 2.73 -5.85
C THR A 57 17.14 2.42 -5.27
N PRO A 58 17.09 1.55 -4.24
CA PRO A 58 15.81 1.21 -3.63
C PRO A 58 15.23 2.39 -2.85
N LEU A 59 13.94 2.33 -2.57
CA LEU A 59 13.33 3.25 -1.62
C LEU A 59 13.78 2.86 -0.21
N VAL A 60 14.39 3.80 0.50
CA VAL A 60 14.85 3.55 1.88
C VAL A 60 13.84 4.13 2.85
N LEU A 61 13.38 3.30 3.78
CA LEU A 61 12.55 3.74 4.91
C LEU A 61 13.28 3.40 6.21
N HIS A 62 13.16 4.31 7.18
CA HIS A 62 13.82 4.18 8.48
C HIS A 62 12.81 3.77 9.53
N GLN A 63 13.31 3.16 10.61
CA GLN A 63 12.48 2.83 11.75
C GLN A 63 11.73 4.09 12.22
N GLY A 64 10.41 3.95 12.41
CA GLY A 64 9.55 5.06 12.76
C GLY A 64 8.90 5.77 11.58
N ASP A 65 9.38 5.55 10.36
CA ASP A 65 8.67 6.00 9.17
C ASP A 65 7.34 5.26 9.04
N ILE A 66 6.41 5.85 8.31
CA ILE A 66 5.11 5.25 8.09
C ILE A 66 4.84 5.05 6.61
N VAL A 67 3.99 4.07 6.32
CA VAL A 67 3.38 3.87 5.00
C VAL A 67 1.90 4.12 5.18
N ARG A 68 1.35 5.06 4.42
CA ARG A 68 -0.07 5.40 4.47
C ARG A 68 -0.74 4.95 3.19
N THR A 69 -1.84 4.25 3.33
CA THR A 69 -2.70 3.85 2.21
C THR A 69 -3.98 4.65 2.27
N VAL A 70 -4.34 5.27 1.16
CA VAL A 70 -5.57 6.04 1.03
C VAL A 70 -6.40 5.46 -0.10
N CYS A 71 -7.60 5.00 0.22
CA CYS A 71 -8.52 4.43 -0.75
C CYS A 71 -9.81 5.24 -0.75
N GLN A 72 -10.31 5.54 -1.93
CA GLN A 72 -11.66 6.06 -2.10
C GLN A 72 -12.51 4.98 -2.75
N LEU A 73 -13.70 4.80 -2.22
CA LEU A 73 -14.59 3.71 -2.58
C LEU A 73 -16.00 4.28 -2.80
N GLU A 74 -16.71 3.68 -3.73
CA GLU A 74 -18.13 4.00 -3.95
C GLU A 74 -18.92 2.70 -3.87
N ASN A 75 -19.70 2.52 -2.81
CA ASN A 75 -20.55 1.36 -2.66
C ASN A 75 -21.82 1.55 -3.48
N THR A 76 -21.89 0.88 -4.62
CA THR A 76 -23.05 0.92 -5.52
C THR A 76 -24.06 -0.18 -5.22
N THR A 77 -23.85 -0.94 -4.15
CA THR A 77 -24.76 -2.02 -3.73
C THR A 77 -25.79 -1.52 -2.71
N ASP A 78 -26.77 -2.33 -2.42
CA ASP A 78 -27.82 -2.01 -1.45
C ASP A 78 -27.44 -2.36 -0.01
N SER A 79 -26.24 -2.91 0.20
CA SER A 79 -25.81 -3.39 1.51
C SER A 79 -24.42 -2.86 1.85
N PRO A 80 -24.07 -2.73 3.15
CA PRO A 80 -22.70 -2.39 3.53
C PRO A 80 -21.71 -3.42 3.01
N LEU A 81 -20.53 -2.93 2.60
CA LEU A 81 -19.43 -3.78 2.16
C LEU A 81 -18.34 -3.76 3.22
N GLY A 82 -17.73 -4.92 3.45
CA GLY A 82 -16.59 -5.06 4.34
C GLY A 82 -15.62 -6.06 3.77
N PHE A 83 -14.57 -6.36 4.53
CA PHE A 83 -13.64 -7.40 4.14
C PHE A 83 -14.35 -8.78 4.21
N PRO A 84 -14.25 -9.66 3.20
CA PRO A 84 -13.40 -9.57 2.01
C PRO A 84 -14.10 -9.04 0.74
N GLU A 85 -15.32 -8.51 0.83
CA GLU A 85 -16.04 -8.01 -0.35
C GLU A 85 -15.30 -6.84 -0.99
N GLU A 86 -14.74 -5.95 -0.17
CA GLU A 86 -13.89 -4.87 -0.63
C GLU A 86 -12.64 -4.82 0.23
N MET A 87 -11.54 -4.33 -0.34
CA MET A 87 -10.25 -4.25 0.33
C MET A 87 -9.57 -2.93 0.01
N CYS A 88 -8.73 -2.49 0.94
CA CYS A 88 -7.84 -1.35 0.77
C CYS A 88 -6.48 -1.77 1.28
N ALA A 89 -5.54 -2.05 0.39
CA ALA A 89 -4.26 -2.61 0.79
C ALA A 89 -3.11 -2.08 -0.04
N THR A 90 -1.96 -1.98 0.58
CA THR A 90 -0.67 -1.79 -0.07
C THR A 90 0.17 -3.04 0.21
N PHE A 91 0.80 -3.58 -0.82
CA PHE A 91 1.68 -4.74 -0.71
C PHE A 91 2.99 -4.44 -1.41
N GLY A 92 4.01 -5.25 -1.13
CA GLY A 92 5.28 -5.06 -1.80
C GLY A 92 6.35 -6.00 -1.30
N TYR A 93 7.57 -5.75 -1.79
CA TYR A 93 8.74 -6.51 -1.41
C TYR A 93 9.76 -5.59 -0.76
N TYR A 94 10.31 -6.02 0.37
CA TYR A 94 11.32 -5.25 1.10
C TYR A 94 12.44 -6.17 1.60
N TYR A 95 13.56 -5.58 1.95
CA TYR A 95 14.69 -6.26 2.58
C TYR A 95 15.45 -5.26 3.47
N PRO A 96 16.26 -5.71 4.44
CA PRO A 96 16.36 -7.08 4.91
C PRO A 96 15.12 -7.48 5.70
N ALA A 97 14.94 -8.80 5.87
CA ALA A 97 13.89 -9.30 6.74
C ALA A 97 14.12 -8.79 8.16
N ILE A 98 13.03 -8.39 8.82
CA ILE A 98 13.12 -7.91 10.21
C ILE A 98 13.09 -9.14 11.12
N PRO A 99 14.05 -9.29 12.05
CA PRO A 99 14.09 -10.45 12.92
C PRO A 99 12.75 -10.66 13.64
N GLY A 100 12.24 -11.90 13.56
CA GLY A 100 10.94 -12.26 14.10
C GLY A 100 9.76 -11.84 13.26
N ARG A 101 9.99 -11.19 12.10
CA ARG A 101 8.94 -10.70 11.21
C ARG A 101 9.35 -10.94 9.76
N GLU A 102 9.10 -12.12 9.24
CA GLU A 102 9.36 -12.42 7.83
C GLU A 102 8.43 -11.65 6.91
N SER A 103 7.24 -11.33 7.40
CA SER A 103 6.34 -10.39 6.76
C SER A 103 5.84 -9.40 7.82
N TRP A 104 5.42 -8.25 7.36
CA TRP A 104 4.94 -7.18 8.21
C TRP A 104 3.57 -6.75 7.71
N LEU A 105 2.59 -6.80 8.61
CA LEU A 105 1.22 -6.41 8.33
C LEU A 105 0.83 -5.28 9.28
N CYS A 106 0.32 -4.21 8.71
CA CYS A 106 -0.25 -3.10 9.47
C CYS A 106 -1.73 -2.96 9.13
N ASP A 107 -2.53 -2.63 10.12
CA ASP A 107 -3.93 -2.29 9.90
C ASP A 107 -4.34 -1.15 10.83
N ASP A 108 -5.55 -0.70 10.70
CA ASP A 108 -6.05 0.46 11.46
C ASP A 108 -6.33 0.17 12.93
N ARG A 109 -6.14 -1.07 13.35
CA ARG A 109 -6.30 -1.47 14.76
C ARG A 109 -5.01 -1.38 15.55
N GLU A 110 -3.91 -1.14 14.88
CA GLU A 110 -2.61 -0.94 15.49
C GLU A 110 -2.45 0.52 15.90
#